data_ae7cbe0159546338f6fd3d1563bb8217
#
_entry.id   ae7cbe0159546338f6fd3d1563bb8217
#
_cell.length_a   1.000
_cell.length_b   1.000
_cell.length_c   1.000
_cell.angle_alpha   90.00
_cell.angle_beta   90.00
_cell.angle_gamma   90.00
#
_symmetry.space_group_name_H-M   'P 1'
#
loop_
_entity.id
_entity.type
_entity.pdbx_description
1 polymer ?
#
loop_
_entity_poly.entity_id
_entity_poly.type
_entity_poly.pdbx_seq_one_letter_code
_entity_poly.pdbx_strand_id
1 'polypeptide(L)'
;MRRTIVATVCIVLAAGVAGAQITGSDHDFSNTTWSTTICLPCHTTHDGVTDFVAPLWNHQVTTAQFTMYTSDTLDGAVDPQPADVSKACLSCHDGTVALENFGGVTNGDTFITGGALIGTDLSNDHPISVVYSAGTGTNQDAELNPTNAPYADATIADYLFANKVECATCHD
;
A
#
# COMPACT_ATOMS: atom_id res chain seq x y z
N MET A 1 58.16 4.27 32.12
CA MET A 1 57.14 3.39 31.47
C MET A 1 55.75 4.04 31.60
N ARG A 2 55.27 4.69 30.56
CA ARG A 2 53.90 5.27 30.50
C ARG A 2 52.94 4.20 29.95
N ARG A 3 51.99 3.79 30.76
CA ARG A 3 50.89 2.88 30.33
C ARG A 3 49.83 3.73 29.67
N THR A 4 49.66 3.55 28.35
CA THR A 4 48.57 4.15 27.58
C THR A 4 47.34 3.25 27.78
N ILE A 5 46.32 3.81 28.43
CA ILE A 5 44.99 3.13 28.53
C ILE A 5 44.23 3.48 27.26
N VAL A 6 44.00 2.48 26.42
CA VAL A 6 43.11 2.58 25.26
C VAL A 6 41.69 2.31 25.76
N ALA A 7 40.88 3.34 25.83
CA ALA A 7 39.45 3.22 26.12
C ALA A 7 38.72 2.84 24.83
N THR A 8 38.31 1.60 24.73
CA THR A 8 37.43 1.12 23.64
C THR A 8 36.01 1.58 23.95
N VAL A 9 35.52 2.58 23.22
CA VAL A 9 34.13 3.01 23.27
C VAL A 9 33.32 2.06 22.40
N CYS A 10 32.54 1.16 23.00
CA CYS A 10 31.53 0.37 22.32
C CYS A 10 30.33 1.29 22.01
N ILE A 11 30.23 1.74 20.76
CA ILE A 11 29.01 2.36 20.25
C ILE A 11 28.03 1.23 19.96
N VAL A 12 27.07 1.04 20.86
CA VAL A 12 25.90 0.20 20.60
C VAL A 12 25.00 0.99 19.65
N LEU A 13 25.08 0.71 18.37
CA LEU A 13 24.08 1.13 17.40
C LEU A 13 22.78 0.41 17.75
N ALA A 14 21.84 1.09 18.39
CA ALA A 14 20.47 0.65 18.48
C ALA A 14 19.89 0.75 17.06
N ALA A 15 19.99 -0.34 16.30
CA ALA A 15 19.20 -0.51 15.09
C ALA A 15 17.73 -0.60 15.55
N GLY A 16 17.02 0.50 15.49
CA GLY A 16 15.58 0.51 15.63
C GLY A 16 15.03 -0.33 14.48
N VAL A 17 14.36 -1.44 14.78
CA VAL A 17 13.56 -2.16 13.81
C VAL A 17 12.41 -1.23 13.48
N ALA A 18 12.43 -0.62 12.30
CA ALA A 18 11.26 0.05 11.75
C ALA A 18 10.30 -1.07 11.33
N GLY A 19 9.47 -1.52 12.26
CA GLY A 19 8.37 -2.43 11.95
C GLY A 19 7.16 -1.59 11.58
N ALA A 20 6.50 -1.89 10.47
CA ALA A 20 5.16 -1.39 10.21
C ALA A 20 4.27 -1.76 11.39
N GLN A 21 3.81 -0.77 12.12
CA GLN A 21 3.04 -0.97 13.33
C GLN A 21 1.66 -0.36 13.17
N ILE A 22 0.63 -1.20 13.00
CA ILE A 22 -0.76 -0.75 12.91
C ILE A 22 -1.23 -0.17 14.25
N THR A 23 -0.81 -0.76 15.38
CA THR A 23 -1.19 -0.28 16.72
C THR A 23 -0.81 1.18 16.92
N GLY A 24 -1.81 2.03 17.17
CA GLY A 24 -1.65 3.46 17.37
C GLY A 24 -1.44 4.28 16.09
N SER A 25 -1.55 3.66 14.91
CA SER A 25 -1.63 4.36 13.62
C SER A 25 -3.08 4.74 13.30
N ASP A 26 -3.27 5.48 12.19
CA ASP A 26 -4.61 5.82 11.70
C ASP A 26 -5.40 4.59 11.19
N HIS A 27 -4.75 3.45 10.98
CA HIS A 27 -5.38 2.16 10.67
C HIS A 27 -5.71 1.33 11.93
N ASP A 28 -5.45 1.85 13.13
CA ASP A 28 -5.87 1.21 14.38
C ASP A 28 -7.32 1.55 14.72
N PHE A 29 -8.23 0.76 14.22
CA PHE A 29 -9.66 0.92 14.45
C PHE A 29 -10.16 0.31 15.78
N SER A 30 -9.27 -0.23 16.62
CA SER A 30 -9.66 -0.93 17.86
C SER A 30 -10.36 -0.06 18.91
N ASN A 31 -10.29 1.26 18.76
CA ASN A 31 -10.93 2.24 19.64
C ASN A 31 -12.13 2.96 19.00
N THR A 32 -12.66 2.44 17.91
CA THR A 32 -13.87 3.00 17.28
C THR A 32 -15.13 2.40 17.88
N THR A 33 -16.28 3.01 17.59
CA THR A 33 -17.58 2.49 18.06
C THR A 33 -18.03 1.23 17.33
N TRP A 34 -17.43 0.94 16.18
CA TRP A 34 -17.79 -0.15 15.27
C TRP A 34 -16.73 -1.27 15.21
N SER A 35 -15.55 -1.06 15.81
CA SER A 35 -14.55 -2.12 15.96
C SER A 35 -13.84 -2.04 17.30
N THR A 36 -13.60 -3.22 17.89
CA THR A 36 -12.80 -3.39 19.12
C THR A 36 -11.50 -4.16 18.86
N THR A 37 -11.19 -4.43 17.58
CA THR A 37 -10.02 -5.20 17.17
C THR A 37 -9.27 -4.50 16.04
N ILE A 38 -7.96 -4.68 16.01
CA ILE A 38 -7.08 -4.06 15.00
C ILE A 38 -7.23 -4.77 13.65
N CYS A 39 -7.27 -6.10 13.64
CA CYS A 39 -7.13 -6.89 12.42
C CYS A 39 -8.45 -7.10 11.67
N LEU A 40 -9.57 -7.17 12.39
CA LEU A 40 -10.86 -7.61 11.84
C LEU A 40 -11.42 -6.69 10.74
N PRO A 41 -11.25 -5.38 10.77
CA PRO A 41 -11.71 -4.53 9.67
C PRO A 41 -11.11 -4.89 8.31
N CYS A 42 -9.86 -5.40 8.29
CA CYS A 42 -9.16 -5.77 7.07
C CYS A 42 -9.09 -7.28 6.83
N HIS A 43 -9.05 -8.10 7.88
CA HIS A 43 -8.85 -9.55 7.76
C HIS A 43 -9.85 -10.36 8.59
N THR A 44 -10.27 -11.50 8.07
CA THR A 44 -11.05 -12.51 8.81
C THR A 44 -10.23 -13.79 8.94
N THR A 45 -10.68 -14.70 9.82
CA THR A 45 -10.03 -16.01 10.03
C THR A 45 -10.42 -17.04 8.98
N HIS A 46 -11.55 -16.87 8.31
CA HIS A 46 -12.10 -17.71 7.25
C HIS A 46 -13.19 -16.93 6.50
N ASP A 47 -13.62 -17.44 5.36
CA ASP A 47 -14.68 -16.85 4.53
C ASP A 47 -14.41 -15.40 4.10
N GLY A 48 -13.13 -15.05 3.91
CA GLY A 48 -12.74 -13.77 3.35
C GLY A 48 -13.20 -13.60 1.90
N VAL A 49 -13.07 -12.39 1.37
CA VAL A 49 -13.39 -12.11 -0.04
C VAL A 49 -12.55 -13.02 -0.93
N THR A 50 -13.23 -13.82 -1.76
CA THR A 50 -12.59 -14.75 -2.70
C THR A 50 -12.04 -13.99 -3.91
N ASP A 51 -10.98 -14.54 -4.51
CA ASP A 51 -10.36 -13.99 -5.72
C ASP A 51 -9.82 -12.55 -5.54
N PHE A 52 -9.43 -12.21 -4.31
CA PHE A 52 -8.81 -10.95 -3.97
C PHE A 52 -7.37 -11.16 -3.47
N VAL A 53 -6.44 -10.28 -3.84
CA VAL A 53 -5.00 -10.46 -3.60
C VAL A 53 -4.61 -10.45 -2.12
N ALA A 54 -5.32 -9.67 -1.30
CA ALA A 54 -5.08 -9.64 0.14
C ALA A 54 -5.67 -10.90 0.80
N PRO A 55 -4.84 -11.72 1.47
CA PRO A 55 -5.31 -12.97 2.06
C PRO A 55 -6.38 -12.70 3.13
N LEU A 56 -7.48 -13.45 3.05
CA LEU A 56 -8.60 -13.37 3.99
C LEU A 56 -9.16 -11.94 4.15
N TRP A 57 -9.19 -11.18 3.07
CA TRP A 57 -9.72 -9.83 3.08
C TRP A 57 -11.16 -9.79 3.54
N ASN A 58 -11.49 -8.91 4.49
CA ASN A 58 -12.78 -8.87 5.19
C ASN A 58 -13.61 -7.63 4.89
N HIS A 59 -12.95 -6.53 4.48
CA HIS A 59 -13.65 -5.30 4.15
C HIS A 59 -14.38 -5.41 2.81
N GLN A 60 -15.50 -4.72 2.66
CA GLN A 60 -16.22 -4.63 1.38
C GLN A 60 -15.31 -3.96 0.34
N VAL A 61 -15.11 -4.62 -0.80
CA VAL A 61 -14.30 -4.09 -1.89
C VAL A 61 -15.12 -3.06 -2.67
N THR A 62 -14.50 -1.92 -2.97
CA THR A 62 -15.14 -0.89 -3.82
C THR A 62 -15.46 -1.40 -5.21
N THR A 63 -16.59 -0.97 -5.74
CA THR A 63 -17.03 -1.20 -7.13
C THR A 63 -17.01 0.08 -7.96
N ALA A 64 -16.44 1.16 -7.40
CA ALA A 64 -16.31 2.42 -8.10
C ALA A 64 -15.50 2.29 -9.39
N GLN A 65 -15.79 3.15 -10.35
CA GLN A 65 -14.98 3.32 -11.54
C GLN A 65 -14.04 4.51 -11.34
N PHE A 66 -12.78 4.35 -11.69
CA PHE A 66 -11.75 5.34 -11.45
C PHE A 66 -11.29 6.00 -12.74
N THR A 67 -11.03 7.30 -12.67
CA THR A 67 -10.28 8.01 -13.71
C THR A 67 -8.81 7.82 -13.40
N MET A 68 -8.10 7.06 -14.23
CA MET A 68 -6.69 6.75 -14.00
C MET A 68 -5.78 7.90 -14.45
N TYR A 69 -4.59 7.95 -13.86
CA TYR A 69 -3.55 8.91 -14.25
C TYR A 69 -3.15 8.74 -15.70
N THR A 70 -2.94 9.87 -16.39
CA THR A 70 -2.39 9.92 -17.74
C THR A 70 -1.41 11.09 -17.86
N SER A 71 -0.29 10.89 -18.60
CA SER A 71 0.69 11.93 -18.86
C SER A 71 1.42 11.62 -20.16
N ASP A 72 1.78 12.67 -20.90
CA ASP A 72 2.61 12.56 -22.12
C ASP A 72 4.06 12.13 -21.80
N THR A 73 4.46 12.19 -20.54
CA THR A 73 5.80 11.80 -20.06
C THR A 73 5.81 10.46 -19.32
N LEU A 74 4.68 9.75 -19.24
CA LEU A 74 4.60 8.44 -18.64
C LEU A 74 4.78 7.36 -19.72
N ASP A 75 5.94 6.73 -19.73
CA ASP A 75 6.28 5.69 -20.73
C ASP A 75 5.68 4.32 -20.36
N GLY A 76 5.38 4.08 -19.09
CA GLY A 76 4.78 2.82 -18.61
C GLY A 76 3.31 2.67 -18.99
N ALA A 77 2.87 1.44 -19.23
CA ALA A 77 1.45 1.14 -19.42
C ALA A 77 0.70 1.24 -18.09
N VAL A 78 -0.44 1.92 -18.10
CA VAL A 78 -1.36 2.03 -16.95
C VAL A 78 -2.56 1.11 -17.19
N ASP A 79 -2.94 0.34 -16.17
CA ASP A 79 -4.18 -0.44 -16.23
C ASP A 79 -5.41 0.49 -16.33
N PRO A 80 -6.50 0.05 -16.97
CA PRO A 80 -7.70 0.87 -17.10
C PRO A 80 -8.44 1.09 -15.76
N GLN A 81 -8.14 0.31 -14.73
CA GLN A 81 -8.67 0.42 -13.39
C GLN A 81 -7.62 -0.03 -12.37
N PRO A 82 -7.70 0.40 -11.09
CA PRO A 82 -6.76 -0.03 -10.07
C PRO A 82 -6.73 -1.55 -9.91
N ALA A 83 -5.52 -2.11 -9.78
CA ALA A 83 -5.35 -3.52 -9.46
C ALA A 83 -5.74 -3.81 -8.00
N ASP A 84 -5.91 -5.10 -7.68
CA ASP A 84 -6.49 -5.53 -6.40
C ASP A 84 -5.78 -5.01 -5.17
N VAL A 85 -4.45 -4.87 -5.20
CA VAL A 85 -3.67 -4.33 -4.08
C VAL A 85 -4.07 -2.89 -3.78
N SER A 86 -4.05 -2.01 -4.79
CA SER A 86 -4.50 -0.63 -4.64
C SER A 86 -5.99 -0.54 -4.37
N LYS A 87 -6.79 -1.46 -4.91
CA LYS A 87 -8.23 -1.52 -4.66
C LYS A 87 -8.55 -1.83 -3.20
N ALA A 88 -7.71 -2.58 -2.49
CA ALA A 88 -7.84 -2.77 -1.05
C ALA A 88 -7.79 -1.42 -0.29
N CYS A 89 -6.80 -0.60 -0.59
CA CYS A 89 -6.67 0.74 -0.01
C CYS A 89 -7.83 1.65 -0.40
N LEU A 90 -8.16 1.68 -1.69
CA LEU A 90 -9.24 2.51 -2.24
C LEU A 90 -10.62 2.09 -1.73
N SER A 91 -10.81 0.86 -1.25
CA SER A 91 -12.07 0.43 -0.63
C SER A 91 -12.47 1.25 0.61
N CYS A 92 -11.52 1.99 1.20
CA CYS A 92 -11.79 3.01 2.19
C CYS A 92 -11.47 4.40 1.64
N HIS A 93 -10.29 4.55 0.98
CA HIS A 93 -9.75 5.85 0.60
C HIS A 93 -10.45 6.50 -0.60
N ASP A 94 -11.26 5.78 -1.37
CA ASP A 94 -12.10 6.39 -2.41
C ASP A 94 -13.37 7.08 -1.87
N GLY A 95 -13.72 6.82 -0.59
CA GLY A 95 -14.88 7.41 0.07
C GLY A 95 -16.23 6.82 -0.36
N THR A 96 -16.26 5.72 -1.10
CA THR A 96 -17.51 5.10 -1.60
C THR A 96 -18.01 3.96 -0.72
N VAL A 97 -17.15 3.36 0.09
CA VAL A 97 -17.48 2.30 1.04
C VAL A 97 -17.24 2.79 2.46
N ALA A 98 -18.18 2.53 3.36
CA ALA A 98 -18.06 2.92 4.75
C ALA A 98 -17.01 2.06 5.50
N LEU A 99 -16.28 2.67 6.43
CA LEU A 99 -15.18 2.05 7.18
C LEU A 99 -15.61 0.82 7.99
N GLU A 100 -16.85 0.77 8.44
CA GLU A 100 -17.45 -0.36 9.17
C GLU A 100 -18.02 -1.46 8.26
N ASN A 101 -17.90 -1.34 6.94
CA ASN A 101 -18.40 -2.35 6.00
C ASN A 101 -17.44 -3.54 5.89
N PHE A 102 -17.34 -4.34 6.94
CA PHE A 102 -16.56 -5.59 6.97
C PHE A 102 -17.38 -6.71 7.62
N GLY A 103 -16.95 -7.95 7.47
CA GLY A 103 -17.66 -9.11 8.03
C GLY A 103 -19.09 -9.27 7.51
N GLY A 104 -19.35 -8.87 6.26
CA GLY A 104 -20.66 -8.93 5.63
C GLY A 104 -21.57 -7.73 5.89
N VAL A 105 -21.14 -6.73 6.66
CA VAL A 105 -21.84 -5.45 6.80
C VAL A 105 -21.68 -4.64 5.50
N THR A 106 -22.78 -4.06 5.00
CA THR A 106 -22.80 -3.28 3.75
C THR A 106 -23.59 -1.98 3.84
N ASN A 107 -24.06 -1.63 5.03
CA ASN A 107 -24.95 -0.47 5.26
C ASN A 107 -24.40 0.50 6.31
N GLY A 108 -23.07 0.55 6.45
CA GLY A 108 -22.38 1.54 7.27
C GLY A 108 -22.53 2.96 6.73
N ASP A 109 -22.25 3.93 7.57
CA ASP A 109 -22.40 5.36 7.28
C ASP A 109 -21.17 6.21 7.68
N THR A 110 -20.10 5.58 8.17
CA THR A 110 -18.85 6.26 8.52
C THR A 110 -17.90 6.24 7.33
N PHE A 111 -17.85 7.33 6.58
CA PHE A 111 -16.94 7.44 5.42
C PHE A 111 -15.68 8.20 5.76
N ILE A 112 -14.57 7.85 5.09
CA ILE A 112 -13.31 8.56 5.20
C ILE A 112 -13.46 10.00 4.72
N THR A 113 -12.79 10.95 5.37
CA THR A 113 -12.87 12.38 5.05
C THR A 113 -11.51 13.06 5.19
N GLY A 114 -11.43 14.33 4.77
CA GLY A 114 -10.24 15.14 4.93
C GLY A 114 -9.09 14.72 4.03
N GLY A 115 -7.85 14.84 4.50
CA GLY A 115 -6.65 14.58 3.70
C GLY A 115 -6.41 13.11 3.35
N ALA A 116 -7.12 12.18 4.00
CA ALA A 116 -7.04 10.76 3.69
C ALA A 116 -8.04 10.32 2.59
N LEU A 117 -9.00 11.17 2.23
CA LEU A 117 -9.92 10.91 1.12
C LEU A 117 -9.21 11.20 -0.20
N ILE A 118 -8.96 10.15 -0.97
CA ILE A 118 -8.38 10.22 -2.32
C ILE A 118 -9.49 10.46 -3.35
N GLY A 119 -10.61 9.74 -3.24
CA GLY A 119 -11.71 9.80 -4.19
C GLY A 119 -11.53 8.82 -5.36
N THR A 120 -12.33 9.02 -6.41
CA THR A 120 -12.35 8.17 -7.60
C THR A 120 -11.66 8.78 -8.82
N ASP A 121 -11.25 10.05 -8.73
CA ASP A 121 -10.47 10.71 -9.77
C ASP A 121 -8.98 10.67 -9.38
N LEU A 122 -8.24 9.71 -9.94
CA LEU A 122 -6.81 9.49 -9.70
C LEU A 122 -5.95 10.20 -10.78
N SER A 123 -6.54 11.03 -11.61
CA SER A 123 -5.82 11.71 -12.71
C SER A 123 -4.80 12.74 -12.21
N ASN A 124 -4.98 13.23 -10.99
CA ASN A 124 -4.15 14.23 -10.32
C ASN A 124 -3.33 13.65 -9.13
N ASP A 125 -3.43 12.34 -8.91
CA ASP A 125 -2.71 11.64 -7.85
C ASP A 125 -1.43 10.99 -8.38
N HIS A 126 -0.64 10.40 -7.49
CA HIS A 126 0.52 9.59 -7.88
C HIS A 126 0.06 8.38 -8.70
N PRO A 127 0.69 8.10 -9.87
CA PRO A 127 0.29 6.96 -10.71
C PRO A 127 0.40 5.64 -9.98
N ILE A 128 -0.65 4.83 -10.07
CA ILE A 128 -0.72 3.45 -9.58
C ILE A 128 -1.19 2.52 -10.69
N SER A 129 -1.03 1.21 -10.49
CA SER A 129 -1.35 0.17 -11.49
C SER A 129 -0.58 0.39 -12.80
N VAL A 130 0.65 0.91 -12.66
CA VAL A 130 1.58 1.14 -13.76
C VAL A 130 2.50 -0.06 -13.88
N VAL A 131 2.61 -0.62 -15.07
CA VAL A 131 3.55 -1.70 -15.37
C VAL A 131 4.98 -1.17 -15.24
N TYR A 132 5.76 -1.75 -14.33
CA TYR A 132 7.18 -1.44 -14.20
C TYR A 132 7.96 -2.20 -15.28
N SER A 133 8.44 -1.48 -16.28
CA SER A 133 9.15 -2.08 -17.42
C SER A 133 10.34 -1.21 -17.80
N ALA A 134 11.52 -1.60 -17.34
CA ALA A 134 12.78 -0.94 -17.70
C ALA A 134 13.18 -1.28 -19.14
N GLY A 135 13.62 -0.30 -19.91
CA GLY A 135 14.11 -0.50 -21.29
C GLY A 135 13.74 0.62 -22.24
N THR A 136 13.96 0.38 -23.55
CA THR A 136 13.76 1.38 -24.62
C THR A 136 12.69 0.98 -25.63
N GLY A 137 11.91 -0.05 -25.32
CA GLY A 137 10.79 -0.51 -26.16
C GLY A 137 9.48 0.23 -25.89
N THR A 138 8.42 -0.18 -26.59
CA THR A 138 7.08 0.35 -26.32
C THR A 138 6.63 0.01 -24.89
N ASN A 139 6.06 0.98 -24.19
CA ASN A 139 5.68 0.91 -22.77
C ASN A 139 6.85 0.52 -21.84
N GLN A 140 8.07 0.90 -22.21
CA GLN A 140 9.26 0.74 -21.38
C GLN A 140 9.87 2.11 -21.11
N ASP A 141 10.40 2.26 -19.90
CA ASP A 141 11.07 3.48 -19.47
C ASP A 141 12.58 3.20 -19.32
N ALA A 142 13.37 3.96 -20.09
CA ALA A 142 14.83 3.83 -20.11
C ALA A 142 15.51 4.38 -18.85
N GLU A 143 14.81 5.18 -18.07
CA GLU A 143 15.30 5.76 -16.81
C GLU A 143 15.15 4.79 -15.63
N LEU A 144 14.33 3.73 -15.78
CA LEU A 144 14.13 2.74 -14.74
C LEU A 144 15.31 1.75 -14.67
N ASN A 145 15.67 1.36 -13.47
CA ASN A 145 16.59 0.26 -13.26
C ASN A 145 15.91 -1.10 -13.53
N PRO A 146 16.67 -2.15 -13.93
CA PRO A 146 16.12 -3.49 -14.04
C PRO A 146 15.52 -3.96 -12.70
N THR A 147 14.45 -4.78 -12.76
CA THR A 147 13.74 -5.25 -11.56
C THR A 147 14.60 -6.06 -10.58
N ASN A 148 15.69 -6.68 -11.05
CA ASN A 148 16.66 -7.38 -10.21
C ASN A 148 17.73 -6.45 -9.60
N ALA A 149 17.67 -5.14 -9.86
CA ALA A 149 18.58 -4.19 -9.22
C ALA A 149 18.32 -4.13 -7.70
N PRO A 150 19.38 -3.99 -6.88
CA PRO A 150 19.23 -3.82 -5.44
C PRO A 150 18.43 -2.58 -5.10
N TYR A 151 17.50 -2.71 -4.16
CA TYR A 151 16.73 -1.62 -3.59
C TYR A 151 16.44 -1.92 -2.12
N ALA A 152 16.75 -0.99 -1.23
CA ALA A 152 16.68 -1.18 0.22
C ALA A 152 17.36 -2.50 0.66
N ASP A 153 16.66 -3.41 1.28
CA ASP A 153 17.15 -4.72 1.75
C ASP A 153 16.82 -5.89 0.81
N ALA A 154 16.28 -5.60 -0.37
CA ALA A 154 15.83 -6.59 -1.35
C ALA A 154 16.14 -6.15 -2.80
N THR A 155 15.31 -6.48 -3.76
CA THR A 155 15.36 -6.00 -5.15
C THR A 155 14.11 -5.20 -5.48
N ILE A 156 14.12 -4.43 -6.56
CA ILE A 156 12.94 -3.69 -7.03
C ILE A 156 11.75 -4.64 -7.22
N ALA A 157 11.99 -5.86 -7.74
CA ALA A 157 10.93 -6.84 -7.97
C ALA A 157 10.16 -7.22 -6.70
N ASP A 158 10.81 -7.19 -5.55
CA ASP A 158 10.21 -7.58 -4.27
C ASP A 158 9.19 -6.56 -3.75
N TYR A 159 9.23 -5.33 -4.26
CA TYR A 159 8.29 -4.25 -3.93
C TYR A 159 7.17 -4.08 -4.96
N LEU A 160 7.20 -4.85 -6.05
CA LEU A 160 6.20 -4.76 -7.11
C LEU A 160 5.12 -5.84 -6.94
N PHE A 161 3.91 -5.49 -7.27
CA PHE A 161 2.76 -6.40 -7.25
C PHE A 161 2.39 -6.80 -8.68
N ALA A 162 2.59 -8.07 -9.05
CA ALA A 162 2.44 -8.54 -10.42
C ALA A 162 3.20 -7.66 -11.44
N ASN A 163 4.42 -7.24 -11.09
CA ASN A 163 5.27 -6.35 -11.87
C ASN A 163 4.70 -4.94 -12.09
N LYS A 164 3.87 -4.46 -11.16
CA LYS A 164 3.26 -3.11 -11.21
C LYS A 164 3.58 -2.33 -9.94
N VAL A 165 3.59 -1.02 -10.10
CA VAL A 165 3.60 -0.06 -8.99
C VAL A 165 2.18 0.08 -8.47
N GLU A 166 1.98 -0.23 -7.20
CA GLU A 166 0.70 -0.13 -6.51
C GLU A 166 0.84 0.72 -5.23
N CYS A 167 -0.24 1.02 -4.54
CA CYS A 167 -0.16 1.78 -3.29
C CYS A 167 0.84 1.16 -2.31
N ALA A 168 0.78 -0.16 -2.12
CA ALA A 168 1.66 -0.89 -1.22
C ALA A 168 3.12 -1.02 -1.73
N THR A 169 3.48 -0.53 -2.92
CA THR A 169 4.87 -0.43 -3.37
C THR A 169 5.65 0.60 -2.56
N CYS A 170 4.98 1.63 -2.07
CA CYS A 170 5.59 2.75 -1.32
C CYS A 170 5.01 2.92 0.08
N HIS A 171 3.79 2.46 0.32
CA HIS A 171 3.09 2.52 1.60
C HIS A 171 3.07 1.14 2.25
N ASP A 172 3.67 1.07 3.45
CA ASP A 172 3.77 -0.16 4.25
C ASP A 172 2.81 -0.09 5.47
#